data_91cda0b01001d4c4e8846a841d114fba
#
_entry.id   91cda0b01001d4c4e8846a841d114fba
#
_cell.length_a   1.000
_cell.length_b   1.000
_cell.length_c   1.000
_cell.angle_alpha   90.00
_cell.angle_beta   90.00
_cell.angle_gamma   90.00
#
_symmetry.space_group_name_H-M   'P 1'
#
loop_
_entity.id
_entity.type
_entity.pdbx_description
1 polymer ?
#
loop_
_entity_poly.entity_id
_entity_poly.type
_entity_poly.pdbx_seq_one_letter_code
_entity_poly.pdbx_strand_id
1 'polypeptide(L)'
;MALYHFHVEQIKRSAGQSAIAAAAYRAGEKLYSEYYGETNDFTRKGGVLHTEILLPSNAPAEYADRQTLWNAVEKVEKNKKAQLAYSFDIALQNELTQEENIALARRFVQEHFVSKGMIADLAVHEPDKENGIQNPHFHVMTTMRPLNPDGTWGNKQRREYALDENGERIQDEKGDYVFNAVHTTDWHEPETLEHWREAWCRMVNDEFERKGLDVRIDHRSYEAQGIEQIPTVHEGPLVQQMEKRGIRTQKGDLNRWIKATNRLIATIKKKLKSLVEWITAVKEELAKAKEPDLADLLIRYHDMRNAGAWSNKAKIGNLKKFVGAFHFLKENQIFTVEELERQTHELSAAVDALVAQSKASTARIKQLDNMITFAEHIRRIQPVIDEMNGIHWKGRREKFRADHQDEIDLYYTSQRILKEKHGVKKIDITGWKKEQAILRQEEAIRAAQYDPLREKLNQMLNVKRCIEEAKHEERKKQQTRKKDQPQIE
;
A
#
# COMPACT_ATOMS: atom_id res chain seq x y z
N MET A 1 -28.01 -0.62 -0.97
CA MET A 1 -27.02 -1.24 -0.04
C MET A 1 -26.45 -0.13 0.80
N ALA A 2 -26.64 -0.21 2.12
CA ALA A 2 -26.18 0.81 3.05
C ALA A 2 -24.64 0.93 2.97
N LEU A 3 -24.15 2.16 3.04
CA LEU A 3 -22.74 2.49 2.89
C LEU A 3 -22.13 2.86 4.24
N TYR A 4 -20.93 2.33 4.53
CA TYR A 4 -20.13 2.79 5.65
C TYR A 4 -18.75 3.23 5.16
N HIS A 5 -18.45 4.51 5.36
CA HIS A 5 -17.13 5.09 5.23
C HIS A 5 -16.97 6.17 6.27
N PHE A 6 -15.88 6.17 7.01
CA PHE A 6 -15.56 7.18 8.01
C PHE A 6 -14.05 7.35 8.03
N HIS A 7 -13.58 8.39 7.37
CA HIS A 7 -12.16 8.74 7.27
C HIS A 7 -11.88 10.04 8.01
N VAL A 8 -10.75 10.08 8.71
CA VAL A 8 -10.26 11.27 9.41
C VAL A 8 -8.81 11.51 9.01
N GLU A 9 -8.50 12.71 8.64
CA GLU A 9 -7.15 13.19 8.39
C GLU A 9 -6.91 14.55 9.04
N GLN A 10 -5.67 14.99 9.06
CA GLN A 10 -5.30 16.30 9.55
C GLN A 10 -4.76 17.15 8.41
N ILE A 11 -5.29 18.35 8.26
CA ILE A 11 -4.73 19.36 7.37
C ILE A 11 -3.48 19.93 8.03
N LYS A 12 -2.31 19.76 7.39
CA LYS A 12 -1.00 20.11 7.95
C LYS A 12 -0.27 21.09 7.06
N ARG A 13 0.20 22.20 7.64
CA ARG A 13 1.04 23.17 6.93
C ARG A 13 2.36 22.54 6.44
N SER A 14 2.94 21.61 7.20
CA SER A 14 4.15 20.89 6.78
C SER A 14 3.99 20.02 5.53
N ALA A 15 2.75 19.68 5.18
CA ALA A 15 2.41 18.95 3.95
C ALA A 15 2.06 19.91 2.78
N GLY A 16 2.30 21.22 2.92
CA GLY A 16 1.91 22.22 1.92
C GLY A 16 0.41 22.45 1.83
N GLN A 17 -0.37 22.07 2.86
CA GLN A 17 -1.82 22.23 2.86
C GLN A 17 -2.22 23.54 3.55
N SER A 18 -3.32 24.15 3.08
CA SER A 18 -3.97 25.32 3.63
C SER A 18 -5.38 24.99 4.10
N ALA A 19 -5.76 25.50 5.27
CA ALA A 19 -7.13 25.37 5.77
C ALA A 19 -8.12 26.16 4.90
N ILE A 20 -7.74 27.35 4.47
CA ILE A 20 -8.51 28.18 3.54
C ILE A 20 -8.75 27.46 2.20
N ALA A 21 -7.70 26.91 1.58
CA ALA A 21 -7.83 26.21 0.32
C ALA A 21 -8.73 24.97 0.44
N ALA A 22 -8.58 24.24 1.55
CA ALA A 22 -9.40 23.06 1.84
C ALA A 22 -10.89 23.43 2.06
N ALA A 23 -11.16 24.51 2.80
CA ALA A 23 -12.52 25.02 3.03
C ALA A 23 -13.14 25.51 1.72
N ALA A 24 -12.41 26.34 0.94
CA ALA A 24 -12.86 26.83 -0.36
C ALA A 24 -13.22 25.69 -1.31
N TYR A 25 -12.38 24.64 -1.37
CA TYR A 25 -12.63 23.46 -2.20
C TYR A 25 -13.89 22.70 -1.78
N ARG A 26 -14.11 22.49 -0.47
CA ARG A 26 -15.29 21.75 0.01
C ARG A 26 -16.58 22.52 -0.15
N ALA A 27 -16.54 23.83 0.09
CA ALA A 27 -17.71 24.69 -0.04
C ALA A 27 -18.00 25.11 -1.49
N GLY A 28 -17.06 24.95 -2.42
CA GLY A 28 -17.19 25.47 -3.79
C GLY A 28 -17.16 27.00 -3.82
N GLU A 29 -16.39 27.62 -2.94
CA GLU A 29 -16.33 29.08 -2.75
C GLU A 29 -14.99 29.67 -3.21
N LYS A 30 -14.96 31.00 -3.25
CA LYS A 30 -13.75 31.77 -3.51
C LYS A 30 -13.33 32.44 -2.22
N LEU A 31 -12.19 32.01 -1.66
CA LEU A 31 -11.65 32.48 -0.39
C LEU A 31 -10.22 33.00 -0.52
N TYR A 32 -9.92 34.11 0.14
CA TYR A 32 -8.57 34.68 0.18
C TYR A 32 -7.82 34.21 1.44
N SER A 33 -6.62 33.69 1.24
CA SER A 33 -5.70 33.30 2.31
C SER A 33 -4.77 34.47 2.67
N GLU A 34 -4.91 34.99 3.87
CA GLU A 34 -4.01 36.04 4.41
C GLU A 34 -2.58 35.51 4.63
N TYR A 35 -2.46 34.23 5.02
CA TYR A 35 -1.17 33.61 5.32
C TYR A 35 -0.31 33.42 4.05
N TYR A 36 -0.94 32.98 2.95
CA TYR A 36 -0.25 32.72 1.67
C TYR A 36 -0.31 33.87 0.70
N GLY A 37 -1.17 34.88 0.93
CA GLY A 37 -1.37 36.02 0.06
C GLY A 37 -2.01 35.67 -1.29
N GLU A 38 -2.81 34.57 -1.34
CA GLU A 38 -3.40 34.03 -2.56
C GLU A 38 -4.91 33.81 -2.43
N THR A 39 -5.59 33.80 -3.56
CA THR A 39 -7.02 33.51 -3.62
C THR A 39 -7.24 32.10 -4.16
N ASN A 40 -7.99 31.32 -3.41
CA ASN A 40 -8.42 29.97 -3.79
C ASN A 40 -9.84 30.06 -4.35
N ASP A 41 -10.01 29.87 -5.66
CA ASP A 41 -11.30 30.01 -6.35
C ASP A 41 -11.79 28.65 -6.85
N PHE A 42 -12.81 28.10 -6.18
CA PHE A 42 -13.47 26.86 -6.53
C PHE A 42 -14.94 27.05 -6.90
N THR A 43 -15.36 28.26 -7.25
CA THR A 43 -16.77 28.58 -7.61
C THR A 43 -17.27 27.82 -8.83
N ARG A 44 -16.36 27.26 -9.66
CA ARG A 44 -16.70 26.40 -10.80
C ARG A 44 -16.93 24.93 -10.41
N LYS A 45 -16.69 24.58 -9.14
CA LYS A 45 -16.93 23.22 -8.65
C LYS A 45 -18.44 23.01 -8.51
N GLY A 46 -18.99 22.05 -9.26
CA GLY A 46 -20.37 21.58 -9.10
C GLY A 46 -20.48 20.58 -7.96
N GLY A 47 -21.72 20.19 -7.67
CA GLY A 47 -22.01 19.07 -6.77
C GLY A 47 -21.98 19.42 -5.26
N VAL A 48 -21.95 20.68 -4.89
CA VAL A 48 -22.13 21.10 -3.49
C VAL A 48 -23.62 21.29 -3.22
N LEU A 49 -24.19 20.46 -2.35
CA LEU A 49 -25.63 20.45 -2.03
C LEU A 49 -25.98 21.33 -0.84
N HIS A 50 -25.09 21.36 0.16
CA HIS A 50 -25.31 22.12 1.40
C HIS A 50 -23.96 22.47 2.03
N THR A 51 -23.86 23.69 2.57
CA THR A 51 -22.72 24.14 3.39
C THR A 51 -23.20 24.90 4.60
N GLU A 52 -22.60 24.68 5.75
CA GLU A 52 -22.95 25.35 6.99
C GLU A 52 -21.75 25.39 7.93
N ILE A 53 -21.56 26.52 8.64
CA ILE A 53 -20.65 26.59 9.77
C ILE A 53 -21.45 26.48 11.07
N LEU A 54 -21.12 25.48 11.87
CA LEU A 54 -21.72 25.23 13.16
C LEU A 54 -20.82 25.78 14.26
N LEU A 55 -21.35 26.69 15.02
CA LEU A 55 -20.63 27.41 16.08
C LEU A 55 -21.07 26.93 17.46
N PRO A 56 -20.13 26.71 18.41
CA PRO A 56 -20.49 26.61 19.81
C PRO A 56 -21.03 27.96 20.33
N SER A 57 -21.82 27.92 21.39
CA SER A 57 -22.55 29.10 21.90
C SER A 57 -21.66 30.27 22.34
N ASN A 58 -20.41 29.99 22.67
CA ASN A 58 -19.39 30.98 23.07
C ASN A 58 -18.52 31.46 21.89
N ALA A 59 -18.82 31.05 20.66
CA ALA A 59 -18.03 31.47 19.51
C ALA A 59 -18.38 32.89 19.08
N PRO A 60 -17.38 33.71 18.67
CA PRO A 60 -17.64 34.97 17.99
C PRO A 60 -18.50 34.77 16.74
N ALA A 61 -19.56 35.60 16.59
CA ALA A 61 -20.48 35.50 15.46
C ALA A 61 -19.80 35.67 14.09
N GLU A 62 -18.68 36.37 14.05
CA GLU A 62 -17.89 36.58 12.81
C GLU A 62 -17.32 35.27 12.23
N TYR A 63 -17.16 34.23 13.06
CA TYR A 63 -16.71 32.91 12.60
C TYR A 63 -17.79 32.11 11.84
N ALA A 64 -19.00 32.67 11.69
CA ALA A 64 -19.98 32.17 10.73
C ALA A 64 -19.54 32.47 9.26
N ASP A 65 -18.63 33.42 9.06
CA ASP A 65 -17.99 33.64 7.76
C ASP A 65 -16.76 32.72 7.60
N ARG A 66 -16.80 31.92 6.55
CA ARG A 66 -15.79 30.85 6.30
C ARG A 66 -14.38 31.41 6.12
N GLN A 67 -14.27 32.54 5.40
CA GLN A 67 -12.96 33.19 5.18
C GLN A 67 -12.38 33.72 6.48
N THR A 68 -13.20 34.41 7.27
CA THR A 68 -12.82 34.94 8.60
C THR A 68 -12.38 33.83 9.54
N LEU A 69 -13.16 32.75 9.63
CA LEU A 69 -12.85 31.59 10.48
C LEU A 69 -11.50 30.99 10.13
N TRP A 70 -11.30 30.60 8.89
CA TRP A 70 -10.10 29.83 8.53
C TRP A 70 -8.84 30.70 8.45
N ASN A 71 -8.95 32.00 8.16
CA ASN A 71 -7.83 32.92 8.36
C ASN A 71 -7.47 33.11 9.84
N ALA A 72 -8.46 33.19 10.73
CA ALA A 72 -8.20 33.25 12.17
C ALA A 72 -7.50 31.97 12.67
N VAL A 73 -7.89 30.77 12.17
CA VAL A 73 -7.21 29.51 12.48
C VAL A 73 -5.77 29.53 11.97
N GLU A 74 -5.51 29.89 10.72
CA GLU A 74 -4.16 29.93 10.17
C GLU A 74 -3.27 30.97 10.89
N LYS A 75 -3.82 32.07 11.37
CA LYS A 75 -3.15 33.11 12.13
C LYS A 75 -2.76 32.66 13.54
N VAL A 76 -3.63 31.91 14.25
CA VAL A 76 -3.33 31.40 15.60
C VAL A 76 -2.33 30.27 15.57
N GLU A 77 -2.29 29.50 14.47
CA GLU A 77 -1.37 28.37 14.27
C GLU A 77 -0.04 28.83 13.69
N LYS A 78 0.81 29.44 14.53
CA LYS A 78 2.06 30.11 14.09
C LYS A 78 3.17 29.17 13.62
N ASN A 79 3.15 27.90 14.01
CA ASN A 79 4.23 26.96 13.71
C ASN A 79 4.22 26.56 12.23
N LYS A 80 5.40 26.49 11.58
CA LYS A 80 5.56 25.99 10.19
C LYS A 80 5.13 24.53 10.02
N LYS A 81 5.07 23.75 11.10
CA LYS A 81 4.58 22.35 11.13
C LYS A 81 3.19 22.24 11.73
N ALA A 82 2.44 23.34 11.82
CA ALA A 82 1.12 23.32 12.47
C ALA A 82 0.14 22.36 11.78
N GLN A 83 -0.61 21.69 12.60
CA GLN A 83 -1.87 21.03 12.22
C GLN A 83 -2.94 22.10 12.29
N LEU A 84 -3.66 22.30 11.17
CA LEU A 84 -4.59 23.42 10.99
C LEU A 84 -6.03 23.01 11.29
N ALA A 85 -6.44 21.82 10.86
CA ALA A 85 -7.79 21.33 11.05
C ALA A 85 -7.81 19.79 11.07
N TYR A 86 -8.82 19.20 11.73
CA TYR A 86 -9.27 17.86 11.39
C TYR A 86 -10.18 17.93 10.16
N SER A 87 -10.08 16.94 9.31
CA SER A 87 -10.88 16.78 8.10
C SER A 87 -11.51 15.40 8.11
N PHE A 88 -12.83 15.37 8.08
CA PHE A 88 -13.62 14.16 8.07
C PHE A 88 -14.26 13.97 6.69
N ASP A 89 -14.32 12.73 6.24
CA ASP A 89 -15.04 12.29 5.04
C ASP A 89 -15.91 11.11 5.44
N ILE A 90 -17.23 11.30 5.39
CA ILE A 90 -18.20 10.39 5.99
C ILE A 90 -19.30 10.09 4.97
N ALA A 91 -19.58 8.79 4.73
CA ALA A 91 -20.64 8.37 3.84
C ALA A 91 -22.03 8.68 4.41
N LEU A 92 -22.89 9.18 3.56
CA LEU A 92 -24.34 9.31 3.77
C LEU A 92 -25.06 8.09 3.17
N GLN A 93 -26.36 8.00 3.36
CA GLN A 93 -27.14 6.81 3.03
C GLN A 93 -28.05 7.05 1.81
N ASN A 94 -28.01 6.12 0.87
CA ASN A 94 -28.89 6.14 -0.30
C ASN A 94 -30.37 5.85 0.05
N GLU A 95 -30.59 5.25 1.20
CA GLU A 95 -31.91 4.89 1.73
C GLU A 95 -32.62 6.05 2.41
N LEU A 96 -31.92 7.17 2.61
CA LEU A 96 -32.45 8.40 3.19
C LEU A 96 -32.59 9.48 2.12
N THR A 97 -33.54 10.41 2.32
CA THR A 97 -33.63 11.61 1.45
C THR A 97 -32.44 12.54 1.69
N GLN A 98 -32.26 13.51 0.81
CA GLN A 98 -31.18 14.50 0.95
C GLN A 98 -31.35 15.30 2.26
N GLU A 99 -32.58 15.73 2.57
CA GLU A 99 -32.91 16.50 3.77
C GLU A 99 -32.64 15.69 5.04
N GLU A 100 -33.02 14.41 5.05
CA GLU A 100 -32.75 13.50 6.17
C GLU A 100 -31.26 13.29 6.39
N ASN A 101 -30.50 13.11 5.31
CA ASN A 101 -29.06 12.98 5.35
C ASN A 101 -28.36 14.25 5.88
N ILE A 102 -28.80 15.43 5.44
CA ILE A 102 -28.28 16.72 5.93
C ILE A 102 -28.60 16.87 7.42
N ALA A 103 -29.85 16.59 7.84
CA ALA A 103 -30.26 16.68 9.24
C ALA A 103 -29.46 15.72 10.12
N LEU A 104 -29.22 14.50 9.66
CA LEU A 104 -28.43 13.49 10.37
C LEU A 104 -26.98 13.92 10.51
N ALA A 105 -26.34 14.38 9.42
CA ALA A 105 -24.98 14.89 9.43
C ALA A 105 -24.82 16.09 10.37
N ARG A 106 -25.75 17.05 10.29
CA ARG A 106 -25.77 18.23 11.16
C ARG A 106 -25.89 17.85 12.63
N ARG A 107 -26.78 16.92 12.97
CA ARG A 107 -26.97 16.43 14.34
C ARG A 107 -25.68 15.74 14.85
N PHE A 108 -25.06 14.88 14.07
CA PHE A 108 -23.80 14.23 14.42
C PHE A 108 -22.70 15.25 14.72
N VAL A 109 -22.52 16.23 13.83
CA VAL A 109 -21.50 17.28 13.99
C VAL A 109 -21.77 18.13 15.23
N GLN A 110 -23.03 18.48 15.49
CA GLN A 110 -23.42 19.24 16.67
C GLN A 110 -23.14 18.49 17.96
N GLU A 111 -23.51 17.20 18.04
CA GLU A 111 -23.37 16.39 19.24
C GLU A 111 -21.93 16.00 19.55
N HIS A 112 -21.11 15.71 18.53
CA HIS A 112 -19.78 15.12 18.71
C HIS A 112 -18.63 16.12 18.57
N PHE A 113 -18.83 17.24 17.87
CA PHE A 113 -17.77 18.21 17.65
C PHE A 113 -18.08 19.57 18.27
N VAL A 114 -19.22 20.16 17.92
CA VAL A 114 -19.56 21.51 18.36
C VAL A 114 -19.82 21.57 19.86
N SER A 115 -20.51 20.58 20.42
CA SER A 115 -20.74 20.45 21.86
C SER A 115 -19.44 20.32 22.69
N LYS A 116 -18.34 19.95 22.05
CA LYS A 116 -17.00 19.87 22.65
C LYS A 116 -16.19 21.16 22.49
N GLY A 117 -16.82 22.24 22.01
CA GLY A 117 -16.21 23.55 21.86
C GLY A 117 -15.43 23.77 20.55
N MET A 118 -15.55 22.86 19.59
CA MET A 118 -14.94 23.02 18.26
C MET A 118 -15.89 23.73 17.31
N ILE A 119 -15.39 24.60 16.46
CA ILE A 119 -16.13 25.11 15.30
C ILE A 119 -16.05 24.07 14.19
N ALA A 120 -17.18 23.79 13.53
CA ALA A 120 -17.26 22.81 12.47
C ALA A 120 -17.80 23.43 11.18
N ASP A 121 -17.10 23.22 10.09
CA ASP A 121 -17.45 23.62 8.73
C ASP A 121 -17.90 22.38 7.96
N LEU A 122 -19.22 22.26 7.75
CA LEU A 122 -19.91 21.14 7.13
C LEU A 122 -20.15 21.43 5.64
N ALA A 123 -19.86 20.46 4.78
CA ALA A 123 -20.24 20.49 3.36
C ALA A 123 -20.77 19.13 2.93
N VAL A 124 -21.95 19.11 2.34
CA VAL A 124 -22.59 17.91 1.76
C VAL A 124 -22.46 17.97 0.25
N HIS A 125 -21.97 16.87 -0.33
CA HIS A 125 -21.72 16.79 -1.75
C HIS A 125 -22.67 15.81 -2.45
N GLU A 126 -22.96 16.15 -3.71
CA GLU A 126 -23.69 15.25 -4.61
C GLU A 126 -22.92 13.94 -4.80
N PRO A 127 -23.63 12.79 -4.80
CA PRO A 127 -22.97 11.51 -4.99
C PRO A 127 -22.29 11.42 -6.37
N ASP A 128 -21.06 10.94 -6.39
CA ASP A 128 -20.39 10.57 -7.63
C ASP A 128 -21.17 9.44 -8.31
N LYS A 129 -21.53 9.65 -9.57
CA LYS A 129 -22.30 8.67 -10.38
C LYS A 129 -21.40 7.57 -10.98
N GLU A 130 -20.36 7.15 -10.30
CA GLU A 130 -19.48 6.10 -10.80
C GLU A 130 -20.05 4.70 -10.60
N ASN A 131 -20.02 3.90 -11.66
CA ASN A 131 -20.43 2.49 -11.67
C ASN A 131 -21.89 2.21 -11.25
N GLY A 132 -22.78 3.19 -11.36
CA GLY A 132 -24.22 3.00 -11.03
C GLY A 132 -24.54 2.93 -9.53
N ILE A 133 -23.55 3.08 -8.66
CA ILE A 133 -23.74 3.16 -7.20
C ILE A 133 -23.52 4.62 -6.80
N GLN A 134 -24.55 5.24 -6.27
CA GLN A 134 -24.46 6.57 -5.69
C GLN A 134 -23.66 6.48 -4.38
N ASN A 135 -22.75 7.42 -4.17
CA ASN A 135 -21.95 7.53 -2.96
C ASN A 135 -22.14 8.91 -2.34
N PRO A 136 -23.32 9.20 -1.74
CA PRO A 136 -23.54 10.46 -1.05
C PRO A 136 -22.62 10.55 0.16
N HIS A 137 -22.00 11.71 0.37
CA HIS A 137 -21.07 11.90 1.47
C HIS A 137 -21.04 13.34 1.94
N PHE A 138 -20.56 13.54 3.15
CA PHE A 138 -20.31 14.87 3.67
C PHE A 138 -18.88 14.99 4.21
N HIS A 139 -18.38 16.19 4.09
CA HIS A 139 -17.11 16.58 4.66
C HIS A 139 -17.32 17.50 5.85
N VAL A 140 -16.49 17.35 6.87
CA VAL A 140 -16.43 18.29 7.99
C VAL A 140 -15.00 18.70 8.22
N MET A 141 -14.77 19.98 8.32
CA MET A 141 -13.51 20.50 8.86
C MET A 141 -13.79 21.03 10.26
N THR A 142 -13.00 20.63 11.26
CA THR A 142 -13.11 21.18 12.60
C THR A 142 -11.83 21.89 13.00
N THR A 143 -11.98 22.87 13.88
CA THR A 143 -10.82 23.52 14.50
C THR A 143 -10.06 22.51 15.36
N MET A 144 -8.76 22.76 15.56
CA MET A 144 -7.89 21.92 16.41
C MET A 144 -7.86 22.43 17.86
N ARG A 145 -8.40 23.61 18.09
CA ARG A 145 -8.46 24.27 19.41
C ARG A 145 -9.91 24.47 19.79
N PRO A 146 -10.33 24.09 20.98
CA PRO A 146 -11.61 24.52 21.50
C PRO A 146 -11.56 26.00 21.79
N LEU A 147 -12.72 26.64 21.82
CA LEU A 147 -12.84 28.01 22.29
C LEU A 147 -12.95 28.05 23.82
N ASN A 148 -12.29 29.03 24.43
CA ASN A 148 -12.49 29.37 25.82
C ASN A 148 -13.90 29.96 26.07
N PRO A 149 -14.39 30.00 27.30
CA PRO A 149 -15.71 30.58 27.60
C PRO A 149 -15.89 32.04 27.14
N ASP A 150 -14.80 32.81 27.03
CA ASP A 150 -14.78 34.18 26.54
C ASP A 150 -14.70 34.33 25.01
N GLY A 151 -14.78 33.21 24.29
CA GLY A 151 -14.70 33.18 22.80
C GLY A 151 -13.29 33.25 22.23
N THR A 152 -12.25 33.29 23.05
CA THR A 152 -10.86 33.27 22.59
C THR A 152 -10.39 31.83 22.28
N TRP A 153 -9.33 31.72 21.45
CA TRP A 153 -8.74 30.42 21.14
C TRP A 153 -8.09 29.75 22.34
N GLY A 154 -8.51 28.55 22.69
CA GLY A 154 -7.88 27.71 23.68
C GLY A 154 -6.53 27.16 23.22
N ASN A 155 -5.83 26.48 24.11
CA ASN A 155 -4.56 25.84 23.81
C ASN A 155 -4.78 24.38 23.37
N LYS A 156 -3.97 23.87 22.42
CA LYS A 156 -3.94 22.44 22.05
C LYS A 156 -3.36 21.55 23.15
N GLN A 157 -2.44 22.11 23.92
CA GLN A 157 -1.73 21.42 24.98
C GLN A 157 -1.60 22.35 26.19
N ARG A 158 -1.64 21.77 27.37
CA ARG A 158 -1.30 22.42 28.63
C ARG A 158 -0.06 21.77 29.21
N ARG A 159 0.68 22.57 30.02
CA ARG A 159 1.83 22.05 30.76
C ARG A 159 1.33 21.52 32.10
N GLU A 160 1.55 20.25 32.36
CA GLU A 160 1.42 19.66 33.68
C GLU A 160 2.81 19.54 34.28
N TYR A 161 3.10 20.41 35.23
CA TYR A 161 4.41 20.45 35.88
C TYR A 161 4.58 19.26 36.81
N ALA A 162 5.76 18.64 36.76
CA ALA A 162 6.15 17.66 37.77
C ALA A 162 6.27 18.36 39.14
N LEU A 163 5.63 17.76 40.14
CA LEU A 163 5.67 18.29 41.52
C LEU A 163 6.50 17.35 42.38
N ASP A 164 7.21 17.93 43.37
CA ASP A 164 7.88 17.18 44.40
C ASP A 164 6.91 16.74 45.52
N GLU A 165 7.44 16.13 46.59
CA GLU A 165 6.65 15.62 47.71
C GLU A 165 5.92 16.74 48.50
N ASN A 166 6.35 18.01 48.33
CA ASN A 166 5.76 19.20 48.97
C ASN A 166 4.76 19.92 48.07
N GLY A 167 4.59 19.44 46.79
CA GLY A 167 3.72 20.07 45.81
C GLY A 167 4.37 21.22 45.05
N GLU A 168 5.70 21.41 45.16
CA GLU A 168 6.43 22.42 44.43
C GLU A 168 6.91 21.90 43.07
N ARG A 169 7.07 22.82 42.09
CA ARG A 169 7.49 22.44 40.72
C ARG A 169 8.95 22.03 40.69
N ILE A 170 9.23 20.86 40.17
CA ILE A 170 10.59 20.34 40.01
C ILE A 170 11.30 21.09 38.87
N GLN A 171 12.58 21.46 39.11
CA GLN A 171 13.46 22.01 38.08
C GLN A 171 14.52 20.97 37.66
N ASP A 172 14.94 21.01 36.41
CA ASP A 172 16.04 20.22 35.90
C ASP A 172 17.41 20.82 36.29
N GLU A 173 18.51 20.18 35.89
CA GLU A 173 19.88 20.62 36.16
C GLU A 173 20.22 22.03 35.59
N LYS A 174 19.39 22.53 34.64
CA LYS A 174 19.55 23.85 34.01
C LYS A 174 18.68 24.93 34.66
N GLY A 175 17.84 24.56 35.63
CA GLY A 175 16.90 25.45 36.29
C GLY A 175 15.57 25.60 35.55
N ASP A 176 15.31 24.80 34.48
CA ASP A 176 14.06 24.80 33.77
C ASP A 176 13.04 23.89 34.47
N TYR A 177 11.77 24.34 34.52
CA TYR A 177 10.71 23.52 35.12
C TYR A 177 10.40 22.25 34.26
N VAL A 178 10.46 21.12 34.95
CA VAL A 178 10.05 19.82 34.33
C VAL A 178 8.55 19.77 34.21
N PHE A 179 8.05 19.51 32.99
CA PHE A 179 6.62 19.37 32.72
C PHE A 179 6.34 18.36 31.62
N ASN A 180 5.16 17.77 31.67
CA ASN A 180 4.58 17.01 30.55
C ASN A 180 3.65 17.93 29.76
N ALA A 181 3.72 17.84 28.42
CA ALA A 181 2.76 18.48 27.54
C ALA A 181 1.55 17.54 27.37
N VAL A 182 0.44 17.90 28.00
CA VAL A 182 -0.81 17.12 27.93
C VAL A 182 -1.76 17.80 26.96
N HIS A 183 -2.36 17.01 26.07
CA HIS A 183 -3.36 17.51 25.14
C HIS A 183 -4.61 18.01 25.90
N THR A 184 -5.21 19.10 25.41
CA THR A 184 -6.43 19.65 26.01
C THR A 184 -7.68 18.91 25.60
N THR A 185 -7.59 18.10 24.52
CA THR A 185 -8.67 17.22 24.04
C THR A 185 -8.13 15.82 23.80
N ASP A 186 -9.01 14.85 23.83
CA ASP A 186 -8.75 13.43 23.54
C ASP A 186 -8.84 13.08 22.03
N TRP A 187 -8.95 14.07 21.16
CA TRP A 187 -9.21 13.89 19.73
C TRP A 187 -8.09 13.20 18.95
N HIS A 188 -6.91 13.08 19.54
CA HIS A 188 -5.77 12.36 18.99
C HIS A 188 -5.72 10.88 19.42
N GLU A 189 -6.59 10.47 20.36
CA GLU A 189 -6.64 9.10 20.87
C GLU A 189 -7.38 8.17 19.90
N PRO A 190 -6.90 6.95 19.70
CA PRO A 190 -7.57 5.96 18.86
C PRO A 190 -9.00 5.64 19.31
N GLU A 191 -9.22 5.64 20.63
CA GLU A 191 -10.51 5.37 21.28
C GLU A 191 -11.56 6.42 20.90
N THR A 192 -11.16 7.67 20.77
CA THR A 192 -12.06 8.76 20.35
C THR A 192 -12.49 8.60 18.90
N LEU A 193 -11.58 8.18 18.02
CA LEU A 193 -11.92 7.84 16.63
C LEU A 193 -12.91 6.68 16.57
N GLU A 194 -12.70 5.64 17.36
CA GLU A 194 -13.61 4.48 17.38
C GLU A 194 -14.97 4.87 17.94
N HIS A 195 -15.03 5.72 18.98
CA HIS A 195 -16.25 6.29 19.50
C HIS A 195 -17.04 7.08 18.44
N TRP A 196 -16.39 7.91 17.64
CA TRP A 196 -17.06 8.64 16.56
C TRP A 196 -17.62 7.70 15.49
N ARG A 197 -16.88 6.66 15.13
CA ARG A 197 -17.30 5.63 14.16
C ARG A 197 -18.54 4.86 14.67
N GLU A 198 -18.50 4.45 15.93
CA GLU A 198 -19.61 3.77 16.58
C GLU A 198 -20.84 4.70 16.68
N ALA A 199 -20.65 5.95 17.11
CA ALA A 199 -21.71 6.93 17.23
C ALA A 199 -22.41 7.20 15.89
N TRP A 200 -21.63 7.41 14.82
CA TRP A 200 -22.19 7.57 13.48
C TRP A 200 -22.96 6.32 13.03
N CYS A 201 -22.38 5.16 13.22
CA CYS A 201 -23.04 3.88 12.90
C CYS A 201 -24.37 3.72 13.64
N ARG A 202 -24.40 4.02 14.93
CA ARG A 202 -25.62 3.97 15.76
C ARG A 202 -26.67 4.96 15.26
N MET A 203 -26.31 6.22 15.06
CA MET A 203 -27.24 7.26 14.60
C MET A 203 -27.87 6.92 13.25
N VAL A 204 -27.12 6.36 12.31
CA VAL A 204 -27.63 5.89 11.02
C VAL A 204 -28.58 4.71 11.21
N ASN A 205 -28.21 3.73 12.03
CA ASN A 205 -29.03 2.54 12.26
C ASN A 205 -30.33 2.87 13.00
N ASP A 206 -30.30 3.81 13.93
CA ASP A 206 -31.52 4.32 14.63
C ASP A 206 -32.46 5.00 13.62
N GLU A 207 -31.90 5.73 12.64
CA GLU A 207 -32.70 6.35 11.58
C GLU A 207 -33.30 5.31 10.64
N PHE A 208 -32.58 4.26 10.30
CA PHE A 208 -33.11 3.13 9.53
C PHE A 208 -34.24 2.41 10.28
N GLU A 209 -34.05 2.18 11.57
CA GLU A 209 -35.08 1.55 12.41
C GLU A 209 -36.35 2.41 12.50
N ARG A 210 -36.19 3.72 12.71
CA ARG A 210 -37.33 4.67 12.74
C ARG A 210 -38.12 4.66 11.42
N LYS A 211 -37.46 4.37 10.29
CA LYS A 211 -38.08 4.25 8.96
C LYS A 211 -38.57 2.82 8.63
N GLY A 212 -38.35 1.85 9.50
CA GLY A 212 -38.71 0.45 9.25
C GLY A 212 -37.87 -0.23 8.17
N LEU A 213 -36.62 0.21 7.98
CA LEU A 213 -35.70 -0.37 7.00
C LEU A 213 -34.88 -1.51 7.62
N ASP A 214 -34.80 -2.66 6.92
CA ASP A 214 -34.05 -3.84 7.37
C ASP A 214 -32.54 -3.76 7.06
N VAL A 215 -32.07 -2.61 6.59
CA VAL A 215 -30.64 -2.39 6.31
C VAL A 215 -29.93 -1.87 7.55
N ARG A 216 -28.66 -2.27 7.71
CA ARG A 216 -27.82 -1.79 8.81
C ARG A 216 -26.40 -1.56 8.29
N ILE A 217 -25.70 -0.61 8.89
CA ILE A 217 -24.25 -0.41 8.72
C ILE A 217 -23.50 -0.92 9.95
N ASP A 218 -22.22 -1.24 9.79
CA ASP A 218 -21.34 -1.66 10.89
C ASP A 218 -19.99 -0.94 10.75
N HIS A 219 -19.57 -0.28 11.82
CA HIS A 219 -18.32 0.51 11.86
C HIS A 219 -17.06 -0.37 12.02
N ARG A 220 -17.23 -1.60 12.48
CA ARG A 220 -16.13 -2.52 12.77
C ARG A 220 -15.45 -2.99 11.47
N SER A 221 -14.21 -3.39 11.59
CA SER A 221 -13.49 -4.03 10.47
C SER A 221 -14.20 -5.32 10.01
N TYR A 222 -14.03 -5.73 8.77
CA TYR A 222 -14.56 -7.00 8.27
C TYR A 222 -14.12 -8.19 9.13
N GLU A 223 -12.89 -8.13 9.66
CA GLU A 223 -12.37 -9.14 10.59
C GLU A 223 -13.19 -9.22 11.88
N ALA A 224 -13.48 -8.06 12.51
CA ALA A 224 -14.28 -7.98 13.73
C ALA A 224 -15.78 -8.34 13.49
N GLN A 225 -16.26 -8.17 12.26
CA GLN A 225 -17.60 -8.60 11.82
C GLN A 225 -17.66 -10.09 11.46
N GLY A 226 -16.53 -10.80 11.40
CA GLY A 226 -16.47 -12.19 10.92
C GLY A 226 -16.64 -12.32 9.40
N ILE A 227 -16.51 -11.25 8.64
CA ILE A 227 -16.62 -11.24 7.18
C ILE A 227 -15.29 -11.60 6.56
N GLU A 228 -15.25 -12.74 5.87
CA GLU A 228 -14.03 -13.23 5.20
C GLU A 228 -13.81 -12.55 3.85
N GLN A 229 -13.70 -11.23 3.85
CA GLN A 229 -13.35 -10.42 2.67
C GLN A 229 -12.20 -9.49 3.00
N ILE A 230 -11.39 -9.17 1.99
CA ILE A 230 -10.33 -8.16 2.10
C ILE A 230 -10.97 -6.81 1.79
N PRO A 231 -10.87 -5.81 2.69
CA PRO A 231 -11.36 -4.47 2.40
C PRO A 231 -10.54 -3.81 1.29
N THR A 232 -11.19 -3.01 0.44
CA THR A 232 -10.49 -2.17 -0.54
C THR A 232 -9.80 -1.00 0.15
N VAL A 233 -8.75 -0.46 -0.47
CA VAL A 233 -8.08 0.76 0.00
C VAL A 233 -8.68 1.99 -0.67
N HIS A 234 -8.77 3.08 0.10
CA HIS A 234 -9.23 4.36 -0.43
C HIS A 234 -8.22 4.90 -1.47
N GLU A 235 -8.70 5.18 -2.68
CA GLU A 235 -7.86 5.63 -3.79
C GLU A 235 -7.55 7.12 -3.71
N GLY A 236 -8.48 7.91 -3.23
CA GLY A 236 -8.40 9.37 -3.23
C GLY A 236 -8.66 9.99 -4.61
N PRO A 237 -9.00 11.31 -4.69
CA PRO A 237 -9.44 11.96 -5.92
C PRO A 237 -8.43 11.93 -7.07
N LEU A 238 -7.14 12.12 -6.74
CA LEU A 238 -6.08 12.13 -7.76
C LEU A 238 -5.91 10.77 -8.44
N VAL A 239 -5.88 9.70 -7.62
CA VAL A 239 -5.75 8.32 -8.12
C VAL A 239 -6.98 7.95 -8.97
N GLN A 240 -8.18 8.27 -8.52
CA GLN A 240 -9.40 8.07 -9.28
C GLN A 240 -9.38 8.81 -10.62
N GLN A 241 -8.92 10.07 -10.65
CA GLN A 241 -8.80 10.83 -11.90
C GLN A 241 -7.79 10.21 -12.85
N MET A 242 -6.65 9.71 -12.35
CA MET A 242 -5.66 9.00 -13.17
C MET A 242 -6.24 7.72 -13.75
N GLU A 243 -6.91 6.90 -12.93
CA GLU A 243 -7.56 5.66 -13.36
C GLU A 243 -8.67 5.91 -14.40
N LYS A 244 -9.49 6.96 -14.24
CA LYS A 244 -10.48 7.39 -15.23
C LYS A 244 -9.85 7.74 -16.59
N ARG A 245 -8.63 8.28 -16.60
CA ARG A 245 -7.86 8.58 -17.80
C ARG A 245 -7.12 7.37 -18.39
N GLY A 246 -7.31 6.17 -17.82
CA GLY A 246 -6.64 4.94 -18.25
C GLY A 246 -5.20 4.80 -17.71
N ILE A 247 -4.76 5.69 -16.83
CA ILE A 247 -3.43 5.61 -16.20
C ILE A 247 -3.53 4.67 -15.01
N ARG A 248 -2.86 3.53 -15.09
CA ARG A 248 -2.84 2.55 -13.99
C ARG A 248 -2.01 3.04 -12.81
N THR A 249 -2.57 2.90 -11.62
CA THR A 249 -1.92 3.28 -10.37
C THR A 249 -1.74 2.10 -9.44
N GLN A 250 -0.77 2.17 -8.53
CA GLN A 250 -0.54 1.09 -7.54
C GLN A 250 -1.79 0.82 -6.67
N LYS A 251 -2.50 1.87 -6.23
CA LYS A 251 -3.73 1.72 -5.44
C LYS A 251 -4.88 1.13 -6.28
N GLY A 252 -5.04 1.56 -7.51
CA GLY A 252 -6.02 1.01 -8.45
C GLY A 252 -5.76 -0.46 -8.76
N ASP A 253 -4.49 -0.83 -9.01
CA ASP A 253 -4.08 -2.21 -9.21
C ASP A 253 -4.33 -3.06 -7.96
N LEU A 254 -4.01 -2.53 -6.78
CA LEU A 254 -4.30 -3.20 -5.52
C LEU A 254 -5.81 -3.45 -5.33
N ASN A 255 -6.65 -2.46 -5.61
CA ASN A 255 -8.10 -2.62 -5.50
C ASN A 255 -8.67 -3.59 -6.54
N ARG A 256 -8.16 -3.59 -7.77
CA ARG A 256 -8.50 -4.60 -8.79
C ARG A 256 -8.14 -6.01 -8.31
N TRP A 257 -6.94 -6.16 -7.76
CA TRP A 257 -6.49 -7.42 -7.18
C TRP A 257 -7.36 -7.85 -5.99
N ILE A 258 -7.70 -6.94 -5.06
CA ILE A 258 -8.59 -7.21 -3.92
C ILE A 258 -9.98 -7.68 -4.41
N LYS A 259 -10.58 -6.94 -5.35
CA LYS A 259 -11.89 -7.29 -5.93
C LYS A 259 -11.86 -8.66 -6.63
N ALA A 260 -10.82 -8.93 -7.43
CA ALA A 260 -10.64 -10.23 -8.07
C ALA A 260 -10.46 -11.34 -7.03
N THR A 261 -9.67 -11.08 -5.99
CA THR A 261 -9.45 -12.00 -4.88
C THR A 261 -10.74 -12.32 -4.10
N ASN A 262 -11.55 -11.32 -3.77
CA ASN A 262 -12.81 -11.52 -3.07
C ASN A 262 -13.82 -12.32 -3.92
N ARG A 263 -13.87 -12.07 -5.25
CA ARG A 263 -14.66 -12.89 -6.20
C ARG A 263 -14.16 -14.33 -6.24
N LEU A 264 -12.84 -14.51 -6.25
CA LEU A 264 -12.24 -15.86 -6.23
C LEU A 264 -12.59 -16.59 -4.93
N ILE A 265 -12.49 -15.92 -3.76
CA ILE A 265 -12.87 -16.48 -2.46
C ILE A 265 -14.34 -16.93 -2.47
N ALA A 266 -15.26 -16.10 -2.98
CA ALA A 266 -16.67 -16.47 -3.10
C ALA A 266 -16.89 -17.69 -4.01
N THR A 267 -16.18 -17.74 -5.14
CA THR A 267 -16.21 -18.86 -6.08
C THR A 267 -15.63 -20.14 -5.46
N ILE A 268 -14.53 -19.99 -4.71
CA ILE A 268 -13.85 -21.07 -4.00
C ILE A 268 -14.74 -21.64 -2.90
N LYS A 269 -15.40 -20.80 -2.10
CA LYS A 269 -16.36 -21.25 -1.07
C LYS A 269 -17.48 -22.11 -1.67
N LYS A 270 -18.02 -21.68 -2.81
CA LYS A 270 -19.04 -22.45 -3.54
C LYS A 270 -18.50 -23.80 -4.04
N LYS A 271 -17.26 -23.84 -4.54
CA LYS A 271 -16.58 -25.07 -4.98
C LYS A 271 -16.14 -25.95 -3.79
N LEU A 272 -15.74 -25.34 -2.67
CA LEU A 272 -15.35 -26.08 -1.47
C LEU A 272 -16.51 -26.86 -0.87
N LYS A 273 -17.71 -26.28 -0.86
CA LYS A 273 -18.90 -27.00 -0.42
C LYS A 273 -19.10 -28.27 -1.28
N SER A 274 -18.99 -28.15 -2.60
CA SER A 274 -19.09 -29.31 -3.49
C SER A 274 -17.88 -30.26 -3.40
N LEU A 275 -16.69 -29.75 -3.04
CA LEU A 275 -15.48 -30.55 -2.87
C LEU A 275 -15.50 -31.32 -1.54
N VAL A 276 -16.00 -30.71 -0.46
CA VAL A 276 -16.20 -31.37 0.84
C VAL A 276 -17.23 -32.49 0.71
N GLU A 277 -18.31 -32.24 -0.04
CA GLU A 277 -19.32 -33.27 -0.37
C GLU A 277 -18.69 -34.43 -1.17
N TRP A 278 -17.86 -34.10 -2.18
CA TRP A 278 -17.12 -35.09 -2.97
C TRP A 278 -16.04 -35.81 -2.15
N ILE A 279 -15.24 -35.12 -1.33
CA ILE A 279 -14.23 -35.71 -0.43
C ILE A 279 -14.88 -36.63 0.60
N THR A 280 -16.05 -36.28 1.11
CA THR A 280 -16.80 -37.16 2.02
C THR A 280 -17.21 -38.44 1.33
N ALA A 281 -17.69 -38.35 0.09
CA ALA A 281 -18.03 -39.52 -0.71
C ALA A 281 -16.79 -40.38 -1.07
N VAL A 282 -15.66 -39.73 -1.39
CA VAL A 282 -14.38 -40.42 -1.69
C VAL A 282 -13.74 -40.98 -0.43
N LYS A 283 -13.89 -40.36 0.76
CA LYS A 283 -13.41 -40.91 2.04
C LYS A 283 -14.14 -42.19 2.43
N GLU A 284 -15.40 -42.31 2.11
CA GLU A 284 -16.16 -43.55 2.32
C GLU A 284 -15.65 -44.69 1.41
N GLU A 285 -15.16 -44.36 0.21
CA GLU A 285 -14.54 -45.35 -0.69
C GLU A 285 -13.06 -45.66 -0.36
N LEU A 286 -12.29 -44.64 0.06
CA LEU A 286 -10.84 -44.75 0.39
C LEU A 286 -10.55 -45.27 1.81
N ALA A 287 -11.54 -45.48 2.69
CA ALA A 287 -11.37 -46.11 3.97
C ALA A 287 -10.78 -47.55 3.89
N LYS A 288 -10.54 -48.03 2.67
CA LYS A 288 -9.92 -49.34 2.36
C LYS A 288 -8.43 -49.27 1.99
N ALA A 289 -7.82 -48.07 1.87
CA ALA A 289 -6.41 -47.90 1.48
C ALA A 289 -5.49 -47.56 2.67
N LYS A 290 -4.33 -48.19 2.74
CA LYS A 290 -3.44 -48.20 3.93
C LYS A 290 -2.46 -47.02 4.07
N GLU A 291 -2.35 -46.08 3.08
CA GLU A 291 -1.44 -44.95 3.18
C GLU A 291 -2.16 -43.62 2.81
N PRO A 292 -1.84 -42.51 3.49
CA PRO A 292 -2.50 -41.23 3.20
C PRO A 292 -2.07 -40.70 1.81
N ASP A 293 -3.05 -40.45 0.94
CA ASP A 293 -2.87 -39.85 -0.36
C ASP A 293 -2.40 -38.37 -0.25
N LEU A 294 -1.80 -37.86 -1.32
CA LEU A 294 -1.32 -36.47 -1.43
C LEU A 294 -2.41 -35.44 -1.06
N ALA A 295 -3.65 -35.72 -1.46
CA ALA A 295 -4.82 -34.91 -1.11
C ALA A 295 -5.12 -34.89 0.38
N ASP A 296 -5.01 -36.04 1.06
CA ASP A 296 -5.20 -36.18 2.50
C ASP A 296 -4.17 -35.36 3.30
N LEU A 297 -2.91 -35.36 2.85
CA LEU A 297 -1.83 -34.59 3.47
C LEU A 297 -2.07 -33.08 3.33
N LEU A 298 -2.58 -32.61 2.18
CA LEU A 298 -2.92 -31.21 1.99
C LEU A 298 -4.14 -30.77 2.83
N ILE A 299 -5.15 -31.63 2.96
CA ILE A 299 -6.32 -31.38 3.82
C ILE A 299 -5.87 -31.25 5.27
N ARG A 300 -5.05 -32.18 5.76
CA ARG A 300 -4.49 -32.16 7.11
C ARG A 300 -3.66 -30.91 7.37
N TYR A 301 -2.86 -30.49 6.39
CA TYR A 301 -2.12 -29.23 6.45
C TYR A 301 -3.04 -28.01 6.60
N HIS A 302 -4.09 -27.95 5.78
CA HIS A 302 -5.08 -26.87 5.85
C HIS A 302 -5.77 -26.80 7.20
N ASP A 303 -6.24 -27.95 7.72
CA ASP A 303 -6.93 -28.03 9.01
C ASP A 303 -6.01 -27.62 10.17
N MET A 304 -4.76 -28.06 10.13
CA MET A 304 -3.73 -27.67 11.10
C MET A 304 -3.48 -26.15 11.10
N ARG A 305 -3.35 -25.57 9.92
CA ARG A 305 -3.10 -24.12 9.79
C ARG A 305 -4.32 -23.28 10.19
N ASN A 306 -5.52 -23.77 9.96
CA ASN A 306 -6.75 -23.10 10.37
C ASN A 306 -7.01 -23.17 11.87
N ALA A 307 -6.67 -24.30 12.51
CA ALA A 307 -6.76 -24.45 13.97
C ALA A 307 -5.89 -23.42 14.73
N GLY A 308 -4.74 -23.01 14.14
CA GLY A 308 -3.84 -22.00 14.70
C GLY A 308 -4.08 -20.57 14.16
N ALA A 309 -5.11 -20.33 13.34
CA ALA A 309 -5.31 -19.02 12.73
C ALA A 309 -6.13 -18.09 13.63
N TRP A 310 -5.54 -16.96 14.01
CA TRP A 310 -6.10 -15.97 14.94
C TRP A 310 -7.06 -14.98 14.26
N SER A 311 -6.98 -14.83 12.92
CA SER A 311 -7.76 -13.83 12.20
C SER A 311 -8.42 -14.40 10.95
N ASN A 312 -9.52 -13.80 10.52
CA ASN A 312 -10.18 -14.15 9.26
C ASN A 312 -9.27 -13.94 8.05
N LYS A 313 -8.39 -12.94 8.08
CA LYS A 313 -7.38 -12.71 7.02
C LYS A 313 -6.41 -13.90 6.91
N ALA A 314 -5.98 -14.46 8.05
CA ALA A 314 -5.13 -15.65 8.09
C ALA A 314 -5.86 -16.88 7.55
N LYS A 315 -7.12 -17.13 7.95
CA LYS A 315 -7.95 -18.22 7.45
C LYS A 315 -8.17 -18.16 5.94
N ILE A 316 -8.46 -16.96 5.43
CA ILE A 316 -8.58 -16.70 3.98
C ILE A 316 -7.26 -16.98 3.27
N GLY A 317 -6.13 -16.56 3.85
CA GLY A 317 -4.80 -16.84 3.32
C GLY A 317 -4.48 -18.34 3.25
N ASN A 318 -4.86 -19.10 4.28
CA ASN A 318 -4.70 -20.56 4.33
C ASN A 318 -5.57 -21.25 3.26
N LEU A 319 -6.81 -20.80 3.12
CA LEU A 319 -7.73 -21.32 2.12
C LEU A 319 -7.21 -21.12 0.70
N LYS A 320 -6.69 -19.93 0.40
CA LYS A 320 -6.08 -19.64 -0.92
C LYS A 320 -4.91 -20.55 -1.21
N LYS A 321 -4.01 -20.76 -0.24
CA LYS A 321 -2.86 -21.65 -0.40
C LYS A 321 -3.30 -23.07 -0.67
N PHE A 322 -4.28 -23.56 0.08
CA PHE A 322 -4.84 -24.90 -0.07
C PHE A 322 -5.44 -25.12 -1.47
N VAL A 323 -6.33 -24.20 -1.89
CA VAL A 323 -6.99 -24.31 -3.19
C VAL A 323 -5.99 -24.15 -4.34
N GLY A 324 -5.04 -23.22 -4.20
CA GLY A 324 -3.98 -23.03 -5.17
C GLY A 324 -3.11 -24.28 -5.34
N ALA A 325 -2.73 -24.90 -4.21
CA ALA A 325 -1.96 -26.16 -4.23
C ALA A 325 -2.73 -27.29 -4.90
N PHE A 326 -4.01 -27.44 -4.55
CA PHE A 326 -4.85 -28.51 -5.11
C PHE A 326 -5.10 -28.32 -6.61
N HIS A 327 -5.38 -27.10 -7.03
CA HIS A 327 -5.59 -26.76 -8.45
C HIS A 327 -4.32 -27.02 -9.26
N PHE A 328 -3.17 -26.61 -8.72
CA PHE A 328 -1.87 -26.84 -9.33
C PHE A 328 -1.56 -28.34 -9.52
N LEU A 329 -1.80 -29.16 -8.49
CA LEU A 329 -1.59 -30.60 -8.58
C LEU A 329 -2.47 -31.24 -9.65
N LYS A 330 -3.76 -30.86 -9.70
CA LYS A 330 -4.71 -31.33 -10.69
C LYS A 330 -4.32 -30.96 -12.12
N GLU A 331 -3.95 -29.69 -12.34
CA GLU A 331 -3.55 -29.21 -13.67
C GLU A 331 -2.25 -29.87 -14.16
N ASN A 332 -1.34 -30.19 -13.26
CA ASN A 332 -0.09 -30.86 -13.60
C ASN A 332 -0.14 -32.40 -13.49
N GLN A 333 -1.33 -32.97 -13.23
CA GLN A 333 -1.55 -34.42 -13.09
C GLN A 333 -0.63 -35.08 -12.06
N ILE A 334 -0.37 -34.41 -10.94
CA ILE A 334 0.48 -34.91 -9.85
C ILE A 334 -0.44 -35.51 -8.79
N PHE A 335 -0.41 -36.83 -8.61
CA PHE A 335 -1.30 -37.54 -7.69
C PHE A 335 -0.58 -38.21 -6.51
N THR A 336 0.74 -38.40 -6.61
CA THR A 336 1.55 -39.02 -5.55
C THR A 336 2.69 -38.11 -5.09
N VAL A 337 3.20 -38.39 -3.87
CA VAL A 337 4.35 -37.64 -3.31
C VAL A 337 5.61 -37.87 -4.14
N GLU A 338 5.82 -39.11 -4.60
CA GLU A 338 6.99 -39.50 -5.42
C GLU A 338 6.99 -38.75 -6.74
N GLU A 339 5.82 -38.61 -7.38
CA GLU A 339 5.68 -37.85 -8.62
C GLU A 339 5.97 -36.36 -8.43
N LEU A 340 5.47 -35.79 -7.32
CA LEU A 340 5.79 -34.39 -6.95
C LEU A 340 7.30 -34.20 -6.75
N GLU A 341 7.97 -35.11 -6.06
CA GLU A 341 9.39 -35.04 -5.79
C GLU A 341 10.21 -35.15 -7.09
N ARG A 342 9.86 -36.10 -7.96
CA ARG A 342 10.50 -36.31 -9.26
C ARG A 342 10.40 -35.06 -10.14
N GLN A 343 9.19 -34.55 -10.35
CA GLN A 343 8.95 -33.36 -11.18
C GLN A 343 9.59 -32.10 -10.59
N THR A 344 9.60 -31.96 -9.25
CA THR A 344 10.27 -30.84 -8.59
C THR A 344 11.78 -30.87 -8.85
N HIS A 345 12.40 -32.07 -8.79
CA HIS A 345 13.84 -32.22 -9.06
C HIS A 345 14.18 -31.91 -10.52
N GLU A 346 13.42 -32.42 -11.47
CA GLU A 346 13.61 -32.18 -12.90
C GLU A 346 13.48 -30.69 -13.24
N LEU A 347 12.45 -30.03 -12.69
CA LEU A 347 12.21 -28.61 -12.92
C LEU A 347 13.26 -27.72 -12.28
N SER A 348 13.74 -28.08 -11.06
CA SER A 348 14.85 -27.37 -10.42
C SER A 348 16.12 -27.43 -11.28
N ALA A 349 16.49 -28.60 -11.77
CA ALA A 349 17.65 -28.76 -12.66
C ALA A 349 17.52 -27.92 -13.94
N ALA A 350 16.32 -27.86 -14.53
CA ALA A 350 16.07 -27.04 -15.72
C ALA A 350 16.22 -25.53 -15.43
N VAL A 351 15.68 -25.05 -14.30
CA VAL A 351 15.81 -23.66 -13.87
C VAL A 351 17.29 -23.31 -13.60
N ASP A 352 18.03 -24.18 -12.92
CA ASP A 352 19.44 -23.96 -12.60
C ASP A 352 20.29 -23.91 -13.87
N ALA A 353 19.98 -24.75 -14.87
CA ALA A 353 20.66 -24.73 -16.16
C ALA A 353 20.43 -23.39 -16.91
N LEU A 354 19.17 -22.89 -16.92
CA LEU A 354 18.86 -21.59 -17.52
C LEU A 354 19.59 -20.43 -16.81
N VAL A 355 19.66 -20.45 -15.48
CA VAL A 355 20.40 -19.44 -14.68
C VAL A 355 21.90 -19.47 -15.01
N ALA A 356 22.50 -20.66 -15.13
CA ALA A 356 23.91 -20.79 -15.48
C ALA A 356 24.20 -20.24 -16.87
N GLN A 357 23.35 -20.54 -17.86
CA GLN A 357 23.46 -20.02 -19.22
C GLN A 357 23.29 -18.50 -19.27
N SER A 358 22.30 -17.95 -18.54
CA SER A 358 22.07 -16.50 -18.45
C SER A 358 23.27 -15.76 -17.84
N LYS A 359 23.88 -16.31 -16.77
CA LYS A 359 25.12 -15.74 -16.19
C LYS A 359 26.25 -15.69 -17.19
N ALA A 360 26.46 -16.77 -17.95
CA ALA A 360 27.50 -16.84 -18.96
C ALA A 360 27.28 -15.82 -20.09
N SER A 361 26.07 -15.74 -20.63
CA SER A 361 25.70 -14.76 -21.66
C SER A 361 25.84 -13.32 -21.18
N THR A 362 25.36 -13.00 -19.97
CA THR A 362 25.49 -11.66 -19.37
C THR A 362 26.94 -11.25 -19.18
N ALA A 363 27.78 -12.15 -18.71
CA ALA A 363 29.20 -11.90 -18.56
C ALA A 363 29.86 -11.61 -19.94
N ARG A 364 29.48 -12.38 -20.96
CA ARG A 364 30.00 -12.20 -22.33
C ARG A 364 29.51 -10.89 -22.95
N ILE A 365 28.20 -10.53 -22.77
CA ILE A 365 27.67 -9.25 -23.23
C ILE A 365 28.44 -8.08 -22.59
N LYS A 366 28.67 -8.11 -21.26
CA LYS A 366 29.46 -7.09 -20.57
C LYS A 366 30.91 -7.00 -21.08
N GLN A 367 31.52 -8.14 -21.38
CA GLN A 367 32.85 -8.17 -21.98
C GLN A 367 32.85 -7.50 -23.36
N LEU A 368 31.87 -7.82 -24.21
CA LEU A 368 31.71 -7.22 -25.55
C LEU A 368 31.41 -5.71 -25.45
N ASP A 369 30.55 -5.25 -24.52
CA ASP A 369 30.29 -3.83 -24.28
C ASP A 369 31.60 -3.07 -24.00
N ASN A 370 32.43 -3.60 -23.11
CA ASN A 370 33.76 -2.99 -22.81
C ASN A 370 34.65 -2.97 -24.04
N MET A 371 34.73 -4.09 -24.77
CA MET A 371 35.57 -4.19 -25.98
C MET A 371 35.12 -3.21 -27.06
N ILE A 372 33.82 -3.08 -27.29
CA ILE A 372 33.23 -2.14 -28.25
C ILE A 372 33.58 -0.71 -27.85
N THR A 373 33.36 -0.35 -26.56
CA THR A 373 33.64 0.99 -26.04
C THR A 373 35.09 1.39 -26.27
N PHE A 374 36.04 0.52 -25.90
CA PHE A 374 37.47 0.83 -26.10
C PHE A 374 37.86 0.87 -27.58
N ALA A 375 37.28 0.04 -28.42
CA ALA A 375 37.48 0.08 -29.86
C ALA A 375 36.91 1.34 -30.51
N GLU A 376 35.78 1.83 -30.06
CA GLU A 376 35.18 3.09 -30.49
C GLU A 376 36.03 4.29 -30.05
N HIS A 377 36.62 4.26 -28.84
CA HIS A 377 37.60 5.29 -28.43
C HIS A 377 38.80 5.30 -29.39
N ILE A 378 39.40 4.15 -29.69
CA ILE A 378 40.49 4.05 -30.63
C ILE A 378 40.11 4.62 -32.00
N ARG A 379 38.97 4.19 -32.54
CA ARG A 379 38.49 4.66 -33.86
C ARG A 379 38.26 6.16 -33.89
N ARG A 380 37.69 6.74 -32.82
CA ARG A 380 37.39 8.18 -32.72
C ARG A 380 38.68 9.00 -32.65
N ILE A 381 39.68 8.52 -31.91
CA ILE A 381 40.92 9.25 -31.64
C ILE A 381 41.97 8.96 -32.69
N GLN A 382 41.84 7.91 -33.51
CA GLN A 382 42.81 7.54 -34.56
C GLN A 382 43.22 8.73 -35.42
N PRO A 383 42.32 9.63 -35.88
CA PRO A 383 42.75 10.79 -36.68
C PRO A 383 43.74 11.71 -35.94
N VAL A 384 43.58 11.91 -34.63
CA VAL A 384 44.47 12.72 -33.79
C VAL A 384 45.84 12.07 -33.70
N ILE A 385 45.90 10.75 -33.59
CA ILE A 385 47.15 9.97 -33.57
C ILE A 385 47.84 10.04 -34.94
N ASP A 386 47.07 9.93 -36.02
CA ASP A 386 47.62 9.99 -37.40
C ASP A 386 48.19 11.39 -37.68
N GLU A 387 47.51 12.45 -37.27
CA GLU A 387 47.97 13.83 -37.34
C GLU A 387 49.24 14.03 -36.53
N MET A 388 49.31 13.57 -35.28
CA MET A 388 50.51 13.62 -34.43
C MET A 388 51.67 12.93 -35.07
N ASN A 389 51.48 11.75 -35.67
CA ASN A 389 52.53 10.98 -36.34
C ASN A 389 53.02 11.63 -37.63
N GLY A 390 52.18 12.42 -38.33
CA GLY A 390 52.54 13.21 -39.49
C GLY A 390 53.38 14.42 -39.18
N ILE A 391 53.51 14.84 -37.92
CA ILE A 391 54.30 16.02 -37.53
C ILE A 391 55.81 15.61 -37.44
N HIS A 392 56.63 16.03 -38.40
CA HIS A 392 58.08 15.72 -38.44
C HIS A 392 58.86 16.55 -37.43
N TRP A 393 58.43 17.77 -37.08
CA TRP A 393 59.17 18.65 -36.17
C TRP A 393 58.91 18.29 -34.70
N LYS A 394 59.97 17.95 -33.98
CA LYS A 394 59.90 17.46 -32.59
C LYS A 394 59.13 18.41 -31.65
N GLY A 395 59.49 19.71 -31.65
CA GLY A 395 58.85 20.70 -30.76
C GLY A 395 57.37 20.96 -31.11
N ARG A 396 56.93 20.88 -32.38
CA ARG A 396 55.54 20.92 -32.76
C ARG A 396 54.78 19.68 -32.33
N ARG A 397 55.40 18.51 -32.42
CA ARG A 397 54.81 17.25 -31.98
C ARG A 397 54.60 17.21 -30.46
N GLU A 398 55.59 17.74 -29.68
CA GLU A 398 55.48 17.83 -28.24
C GLU A 398 54.36 18.78 -27.81
N LYS A 399 54.23 19.94 -28.47
CA LYS A 399 53.12 20.86 -28.22
C LYS A 399 51.77 20.22 -28.56
N PHE A 400 51.64 19.64 -29.75
CA PHE A 400 50.43 18.92 -30.15
C PHE A 400 50.06 17.82 -29.18
N ARG A 401 51.04 17.06 -28.69
CA ARG A 401 50.86 16.02 -27.69
C ARG A 401 50.37 16.58 -26.35
N ALA A 402 50.86 17.74 -25.92
CA ALA A 402 50.39 18.40 -24.71
C ALA A 402 48.95 18.91 -24.85
N ASP A 403 48.64 19.48 -26.02
CA ASP A 403 47.29 20.01 -26.31
C ASP A 403 46.23 18.88 -26.41
N HIS A 404 46.62 17.64 -26.75
CA HIS A 404 45.74 16.45 -26.89
C HIS A 404 46.09 15.32 -25.93
N GLN A 405 46.72 15.63 -24.80
CA GLN A 405 47.24 14.63 -23.88
C GLN A 405 46.18 13.61 -23.42
N ASP A 406 45.02 14.06 -23.03
CA ASP A 406 43.92 13.21 -22.53
C ASP A 406 43.42 12.24 -23.61
N GLU A 407 43.32 12.69 -24.85
CA GLU A 407 42.87 11.85 -25.97
C GLU A 407 43.93 10.79 -26.30
N ILE A 408 45.19 11.18 -26.33
CA ILE A 408 46.31 10.29 -26.60
C ILE A 408 46.45 9.22 -25.50
N ASP A 409 46.30 9.62 -24.24
CA ASP A 409 46.37 8.68 -23.11
C ASP A 409 45.17 7.72 -23.12
N LEU A 410 43.99 8.21 -23.47
CA LEU A 410 42.79 7.37 -23.65
C LEU A 410 42.99 6.37 -24.81
N TYR A 411 43.59 6.78 -25.91
CA TYR A 411 43.89 5.91 -27.04
C TYR A 411 44.82 4.74 -26.66
N TYR A 412 45.98 5.03 -26.07
CA TYR A 412 46.91 3.99 -25.67
C TYR A 412 46.41 3.13 -24.52
N THR A 413 45.66 3.71 -23.61
CA THR A 413 45.01 2.95 -22.54
C THR A 413 43.98 1.98 -23.11
N SER A 414 43.18 2.44 -24.07
CA SER A 414 42.18 1.59 -24.74
C SER A 414 42.81 0.45 -25.51
N GLN A 415 43.93 0.71 -26.24
CA GLN A 415 44.69 -0.34 -26.91
C GLN A 415 45.26 -1.38 -25.94
N ARG A 416 45.85 -0.91 -24.84
CA ARG A 416 46.42 -1.79 -23.82
C ARG A 416 45.36 -2.68 -23.21
N ILE A 417 44.21 -2.13 -22.83
CA ILE A 417 43.10 -2.90 -22.24
C ILE A 417 42.58 -3.95 -23.22
N LEU A 418 42.36 -3.60 -24.48
CA LEU A 418 41.94 -4.55 -25.50
C LEU A 418 42.94 -5.70 -25.68
N LYS A 419 44.21 -5.41 -25.72
CA LYS A 419 45.29 -6.40 -25.94
C LYS A 419 45.52 -7.25 -24.68
N GLU A 420 45.74 -6.64 -23.53
CA GLU A 420 46.18 -7.34 -22.33
C GLU A 420 45.03 -8.00 -21.57
N LYS A 421 43.90 -7.30 -21.45
CA LYS A 421 42.75 -7.80 -20.68
C LYS A 421 41.78 -8.67 -21.51
N HIS A 422 41.65 -8.36 -22.79
CA HIS A 422 40.70 -9.06 -23.66
C HIS A 422 41.37 -9.93 -24.75
N GLY A 423 42.69 -9.91 -24.86
CA GLY A 423 43.43 -10.73 -25.81
C GLY A 423 43.13 -10.40 -27.29
N VAL A 424 42.67 -9.20 -27.57
CA VAL A 424 42.23 -8.79 -28.91
C VAL A 424 43.47 -8.56 -29.80
N LYS A 425 43.60 -9.37 -30.85
CA LYS A 425 44.67 -9.22 -31.88
C LYS A 425 44.25 -8.33 -33.04
N LYS A 426 42.96 -8.32 -33.38
CA LYS A 426 42.36 -7.50 -34.43
C LYS A 426 41.01 -6.94 -33.95
N ILE A 427 40.82 -5.66 -34.14
CA ILE A 427 39.56 -4.98 -33.76
C ILE A 427 38.50 -5.30 -34.81
N ASP A 428 37.39 -5.91 -34.38
CA ASP A 428 36.22 -6.21 -35.20
C ASP A 428 34.93 -5.75 -34.50
N ILE A 429 34.70 -4.43 -34.51
CA ILE A 429 33.55 -3.82 -33.86
C ILE A 429 32.22 -4.38 -34.44
N THR A 430 32.20 -4.63 -35.76
CA THR A 430 30.99 -5.10 -36.42
C THR A 430 30.62 -6.53 -36.00
N GLY A 431 31.64 -7.42 -35.95
CA GLY A 431 31.47 -8.78 -35.47
C GLY A 431 31.02 -8.83 -34.00
N TRP A 432 31.65 -8.02 -33.15
CA TRP A 432 31.27 -7.92 -31.72
C TRP A 432 29.84 -7.40 -31.49
N LYS A 433 29.43 -6.37 -32.25
CA LYS A 433 28.06 -5.86 -32.20
C LYS A 433 27.03 -6.91 -32.68
N LYS A 434 27.40 -7.71 -33.70
CA LYS A 434 26.53 -8.83 -34.13
C LYS A 434 26.42 -9.93 -33.07
N GLU A 435 27.58 -10.35 -32.52
CA GLU A 435 27.60 -11.35 -31.42
C GLU A 435 26.76 -10.85 -30.22
N GLN A 436 26.94 -9.59 -29.83
CA GLN A 436 26.22 -8.99 -28.74
C GLN A 436 24.68 -8.97 -29.00
N ALA A 437 24.28 -8.63 -30.21
CA ALA A 437 22.85 -8.60 -30.59
C ALA A 437 22.22 -10.00 -30.50
N ILE A 438 22.95 -11.03 -30.97
CA ILE A 438 22.50 -12.44 -30.89
C ILE A 438 22.37 -12.84 -29.42
N LEU A 439 23.39 -12.59 -28.60
CA LEU A 439 23.33 -12.93 -27.17
C LEU A 439 22.22 -12.23 -26.43
N ARG A 440 21.93 -10.95 -26.73
CA ARG A 440 20.80 -10.21 -26.15
C ARG A 440 19.45 -10.79 -26.58
N GLN A 441 19.32 -11.22 -27.82
CA GLN A 441 18.11 -11.88 -28.31
C GLN A 441 17.90 -13.24 -27.62
N GLU A 442 18.95 -14.04 -27.50
CA GLU A 442 18.90 -15.32 -26.78
C GLU A 442 18.56 -15.12 -25.30
N GLU A 443 19.11 -14.07 -24.67
CA GLU A 443 18.83 -13.75 -23.28
C GLU A 443 17.35 -13.34 -23.08
N ALA A 444 16.78 -12.58 -24.01
CA ALA A 444 15.36 -12.25 -23.98
C ALA A 444 14.47 -13.49 -24.09
N ILE A 445 14.85 -14.45 -24.93
CA ILE A 445 14.14 -15.74 -25.05
C ILE A 445 14.27 -16.55 -23.75
N ARG A 446 15.46 -16.63 -23.17
CA ARG A 446 15.70 -17.33 -21.89
C ARG A 446 14.94 -16.68 -20.74
N ALA A 447 14.91 -15.34 -20.65
CA ALA A 447 14.14 -14.62 -19.66
C ALA A 447 12.64 -14.93 -19.78
N ALA A 448 12.09 -14.98 -20.99
CA ALA A 448 10.69 -15.33 -21.22
C ALA A 448 10.37 -16.79 -20.82
N GLN A 449 11.34 -17.70 -20.92
CA GLN A 449 11.19 -19.10 -20.48
C GLN A 449 11.37 -19.25 -18.96
N TYR A 450 12.25 -18.44 -18.36
CA TYR A 450 12.61 -18.55 -16.95
C TYR A 450 11.47 -18.26 -16.01
N ASP A 451 10.75 -17.16 -16.22
CA ASP A 451 9.70 -16.70 -15.29
C ASP A 451 8.57 -17.74 -15.10
N PRO A 452 8.01 -18.35 -16.18
CA PRO A 452 6.98 -19.38 -16.02
C PRO A 452 7.51 -20.64 -15.32
N LEU A 453 8.74 -21.07 -15.65
CA LEU A 453 9.34 -22.26 -15.03
C LEU A 453 9.65 -22.04 -13.55
N ARG A 454 10.15 -20.86 -13.20
CA ARG A 454 10.42 -20.47 -11.82
C ARG A 454 9.13 -20.38 -11.00
N GLU A 455 8.08 -19.80 -11.57
CA GLU A 455 6.78 -19.73 -10.91
C GLU A 455 6.22 -21.14 -10.65
N LYS A 456 6.29 -22.02 -11.64
CA LYS A 456 5.89 -23.42 -11.51
C LYS A 456 6.72 -24.14 -10.44
N LEU A 457 8.04 -23.96 -10.42
CA LEU A 457 8.92 -24.53 -9.40
C LEU A 457 8.57 -24.02 -8.00
N ASN A 458 8.31 -22.72 -7.84
CA ASN A 458 7.91 -22.15 -6.55
C ASN A 458 6.58 -22.73 -6.06
N GLN A 459 5.64 -22.98 -6.95
CA GLN A 459 4.38 -23.63 -6.60
C GLN A 459 4.61 -25.07 -6.13
N MET A 460 5.43 -25.84 -6.85
CA MET A 460 5.81 -27.22 -6.43
C MET A 460 6.50 -27.23 -5.06
N LEU A 461 7.47 -26.37 -4.83
CA LEU A 461 8.19 -26.26 -3.56
C LEU A 461 7.26 -25.85 -2.41
N ASN A 462 6.30 -24.98 -2.68
CA ASN A 462 5.28 -24.61 -1.69
C ASN A 462 4.40 -25.81 -1.33
N VAL A 463 3.93 -26.59 -2.31
CA VAL A 463 3.16 -27.80 -2.06
C VAL A 463 3.98 -28.81 -1.28
N LYS A 464 5.23 -29.06 -1.70
CA LYS A 464 6.15 -29.98 -0.99
C LYS A 464 6.33 -29.58 0.47
N ARG A 465 6.55 -28.30 0.76
CA ARG A 465 6.66 -27.78 2.13
C ARG A 465 5.38 -28.02 2.93
N CYS A 466 4.20 -27.78 2.35
CA CYS A 466 2.94 -28.05 3.03
C CYS A 466 2.78 -29.52 3.44
N ILE A 467 3.21 -30.43 2.57
CA ILE A 467 3.20 -31.89 2.82
C ILE A 467 4.19 -32.29 3.92
N GLU A 468 5.40 -31.73 3.88
CA GLU A 468 6.43 -31.99 4.88
C GLU A 468 6.00 -31.49 6.27
N GLU A 469 5.40 -30.30 6.36
CA GLU A 469 4.84 -29.78 7.60
C GLU A 469 3.72 -30.68 8.14
N ALA A 470 2.82 -31.17 7.28
CA ALA A 470 1.76 -32.10 7.67
C ALA A 470 2.33 -33.43 8.19
N LYS A 471 3.29 -34.03 7.49
CA LYS A 471 3.99 -35.27 7.90
C LYS A 471 4.73 -35.09 9.23
N HIS A 472 5.38 -33.95 9.43
CA HIS A 472 6.10 -33.65 10.66
C HIS A 472 5.19 -33.57 11.91
N GLU A 473 4.05 -32.87 11.77
CA GLU A 473 3.08 -32.76 12.86
C GLU A 473 2.42 -34.11 13.18
N GLU A 474 2.19 -34.94 12.19
CA GLU A 474 1.67 -36.29 12.41
C GLU A 474 2.65 -37.16 13.22
N ARG A 475 3.94 -37.12 12.88
CA ARG A 475 5.00 -37.79 13.63
C ARG A 475 5.06 -37.32 15.09
N LYS A 476 4.94 -36.01 15.34
CA LYS A 476 4.88 -35.45 16.70
C LYS A 476 3.68 -35.98 17.48
N LYS A 477 2.49 -35.98 16.89
CA LYS A 477 1.26 -36.50 17.52
C LYS A 477 1.36 -37.98 17.83
N GLN A 478 1.98 -38.77 16.95
CA GLN A 478 2.22 -40.22 17.19
C GLN A 478 3.21 -40.45 18.34
N GLN A 479 4.27 -39.63 18.41
CA GLN A 479 5.26 -39.70 19.51
C GLN A 479 4.64 -39.30 20.85
N THR A 480 3.78 -38.30 20.90
CA THR A 480 3.08 -37.89 22.11
C THR A 480 2.09 -38.97 22.56
N ARG A 481 1.31 -39.54 21.64
CA ARG A 481 0.38 -40.66 21.98
C ARG A 481 1.09 -41.90 22.47
N LYS A 482 2.33 -42.21 22.03
CA LYS A 482 3.14 -43.31 22.54
C LYS A 482 3.70 -43.05 23.94
N LYS A 483 3.89 -41.81 24.34
CA LYS A 483 4.35 -41.41 25.68
C LYS A 483 3.21 -41.40 26.69
N ASP A 484 1.96 -41.20 26.26
CA ASP A 484 0.78 -41.09 27.10
C ASP A 484 0.06 -42.45 27.26
N GLN A 485 0.56 -43.54 26.66
CA GLN A 485 0.08 -44.90 26.97
C GLN A 485 0.71 -45.36 28.29
N PRO A 486 -0.09 -45.67 29.33
CA PRO A 486 0.45 -46.24 30.57
C PRO A 486 1.16 -47.55 30.25
N GLN A 487 2.41 -47.68 30.72
CA GLN A 487 3.09 -48.99 30.77
C GLN A 487 2.26 -49.88 31.66
N ILE A 488 1.55 -50.84 31.05
CA ILE A 488 0.90 -51.92 31.78
C ILE A 488 2.03 -52.90 32.08
N GLU A 489 2.50 -52.90 33.34
CA GLU A 489 3.27 -54.00 33.92
C GLU A 489 2.36 -55.20 34.21
#